data_592b655b5ea51a36fda66cd40b9ccd0e
#
_entry.id   592b655b5ea51a36fda66cd40b9ccd0e
#
_cell.length_a   1.000
_cell.length_b   1.000
_cell.length_c   1.000
_cell.angle_alpha   90.00
_cell.angle_beta   90.00
_cell.angle_gamma   90.00
#
_symmetry.space_group_name_H-M   'P 1'
#
loop_
_entity.id
_entity.type
_entity.pdbx_description
1 polymer ?
#
loop_
_entity_poly.entity_id
_entity_poly.type
_entity_poly.pdbx_seq_one_letter_code
_entity_poly.pdbx_strand_id
1 'polypeptide(L)'
;MAKVAMIVPKEKMLTLAKPMLDSYSNMHVVLLECVEPEDSQLALKIAQDALAQGCELIIARGVQATLIKHHTSVPVVEIQLTAQEVGGELLSMKEQLGLDCPKIGLVALSNMVGDISRLNELFPVELREYYTDDRDTLSSAVDQALADGCQGIIGGHAACKRAQELGLAYHFLPDSSESLRNAMAIASRVCYAMDLK
;
A
#
# COMPACT_ATOMS: atom_id res chain seq x y z
N MET A 1 -25.18 -8.13 7.57
CA MET A 1 -23.78 -8.46 7.25
C MET A 1 -23.42 -7.79 5.95
N ALA A 2 -22.51 -6.84 6.00
CA ALA A 2 -22.14 -6.02 4.83
C ALA A 2 -21.37 -6.84 3.79
N LYS A 3 -21.66 -6.59 2.51
CA LYS A 3 -20.91 -7.18 1.39
C LYS A 3 -19.76 -6.27 1.00
N VAL A 4 -18.55 -6.82 0.94
CA VAL A 4 -17.31 -6.10 0.68
C VAL A 4 -16.63 -6.65 -0.56
N ALA A 5 -16.06 -5.79 -1.39
CA ALA A 5 -15.18 -6.18 -2.47
C ALA A 5 -13.74 -5.77 -2.13
N MET A 6 -12.77 -6.63 -2.41
CA MET A 6 -11.35 -6.37 -2.27
C MET A 6 -10.66 -6.47 -3.62
N ILE A 7 -9.93 -5.43 -4.00
CA ILE A 7 -9.15 -5.37 -5.23
C ILE A 7 -7.69 -5.12 -4.84
N VAL A 8 -6.82 -6.04 -5.25
CA VAL A 8 -5.39 -6.01 -4.92
C VAL A 8 -4.55 -5.91 -6.18
N PRO A 9 -3.38 -5.23 -6.13
CA PRO A 9 -2.57 -4.99 -7.32
C PRO A 9 -1.61 -6.13 -7.70
N LYS A 10 -1.49 -7.17 -6.85
CA LYS A 10 -0.53 -8.26 -7.05
C LYS A 10 -1.12 -9.62 -6.66
N GLU A 11 -0.75 -10.66 -7.41
CA GLU A 11 -1.15 -12.05 -7.13
C GLU A 11 -0.74 -12.52 -5.73
N LYS A 12 0.44 -12.11 -5.26
CA LYS A 12 0.90 -12.43 -3.89
C LYS A 12 -0.07 -11.92 -2.83
N MET A 13 -0.60 -10.71 -2.99
CA MET A 13 -1.58 -10.14 -2.07
C MET A 13 -2.90 -10.90 -2.11
N LEU A 14 -3.33 -11.35 -3.29
CA LEU A 14 -4.51 -12.21 -3.43
C LEU A 14 -4.36 -13.50 -2.63
N THR A 15 -3.22 -14.17 -2.75
CA THR A 15 -2.92 -15.40 -2.00
C THR A 15 -2.90 -15.15 -0.49
N LEU A 16 -2.32 -14.04 -0.05
CA LEU A 16 -2.27 -13.65 1.37
C LEU A 16 -3.65 -13.29 1.93
N ALA A 17 -4.54 -12.72 1.11
CA ALA A 17 -5.87 -12.30 1.53
C ALA A 17 -6.84 -13.47 1.70
N LYS A 18 -6.74 -14.52 0.90
CA LYS A 18 -7.68 -15.66 0.91
C LYS A 18 -7.98 -16.23 2.29
N PRO A 19 -7.01 -16.48 3.17
CA PRO A 19 -7.27 -17.07 4.49
C PRO A 19 -8.05 -16.16 5.44
N MET A 20 -8.17 -14.86 5.16
CA MET A 20 -8.75 -13.88 6.08
C MET A 20 -10.12 -13.34 5.64
N LEU A 21 -10.67 -13.81 4.53
CA LEU A 21 -11.91 -13.25 3.96
C LEU A 21 -13.13 -13.36 4.89
N ASP A 22 -13.17 -14.38 5.74
CA ASP A 22 -14.27 -14.66 6.66
C ASP A 22 -13.88 -14.37 8.14
N SER A 23 -12.88 -13.50 8.36
CA SER A 23 -12.35 -13.21 9.71
C SER A 23 -13.32 -12.41 10.60
N TYR A 24 -14.35 -11.78 10.03
CA TYR A 24 -15.28 -10.90 10.76
C TYR A 24 -16.73 -11.29 10.47
N SER A 25 -17.53 -11.39 11.53
CA SER A 25 -18.95 -11.81 11.43
C SER A 25 -19.89 -10.73 10.88
N ASN A 26 -19.47 -9.46 10.91
CA ASN A 26 -20.30 -8.34 10.47
C ASN A 26 -20.10 -7.95 8.98
N MET A 27 -19.14 -8.57 8.32
CA MET A 27 -18.89 -8.34 6.90
C MET A 27 -18.49 -9.63 6.19
N HIS A 28 -18.69 -9.66 4.88
CA HIS A 28 -18.30 -10.78 4.03
C HIS A 28 -17.65 -10.26 2.75
N VAL A 29 -16.44 -10.68 2.48
CA VAL A 29 -15.72 -10.36 1.23
C VAL A 29 -16.25 -11.28 0.14
N VAL A 30 -17.19 -10.77 -0.65
CA VAL A 30 -17.88 -11.53 -1.71
C VAL A 30 -17.11 -11.52 -3.04
N LEU A 31 -16.16 -10.58 -3.19
CA LEU A 31 -15.32 -10.43 -4.37
C LEU A 31 -13.90 -10.17 -3.95
N LEU A 32 -12.97 -10.94 -4.47
CA LEU A 32 -11.52 -10.74 -4.35
C LEU A 32 -10.90 -10.84 -5.73
N GLU A 33 -10.39 -9.74 -6.26
CA GLU A 33 -9.80 -9.65 -7.59
C GLU A 33 -8.40 -9.06 -7.55
N CYS A 34 -7.52 -9.58 -8.39
CA CYS A 34 -6.21 -9.00 -8.66
C CYS A 34 -6.26 -8.22 -9.98
N VAL A 35 -5.91 -6.96 -9.93
CA VAL A 35 -5.82 -6.08 -11.11
C VAL A 35 -4.49 -5.35 -11.06
N GLU A 36 -3.69 -5.50 -12.11
CA GLU A 36 -2.40 -4.82 -12.21
C GLU A 36 -2.56 -3.30 -12.10
N PRO A 37 -1.59 -2.59 -11.47
CA PRO A 37 -1.70 -1.13 -11.29
C PRO A 37 -1.86 -0.35 -12.60
N GLU A 38 -1.33 -0.88 -13.71
CA GLU A 38 -1.46 -0.29 -15.04
C GLU A 38 -2.89 -0.32 -15.57
N ASP A 39 -3.71 -1.27 -15.10
CA ASP A 39 -5.11 -1.47 -15.51
C ASP A 39 -6.10 -0.84 -14.53
N SER A 40 -5.79 0.35 -14.00
CA SER A 40 -6.62 1.02 -12.99
C SER A 40 -8.08 1.26 -13.43
N GLN A 41 -8.32 1.46 -14.74
CA GLN A 41 -9.68 1.59 -15.28
C GLN A 41 -10.47 0.28 -15.16
N LEU A 42 -9.81 -0.87 -15.32
CA LEU A 42 -10.43 -2.17 -15.08
C LEU A 42 -10.78 -2.34 -13.59
N ALA A 43 -9.90 -1.91 -12.68
CA ALA A 43 -10.19 -1.93 -11.25
C ALA A 43 -11.43 -1.09 -10.92
N LEU A 44 -11.56 0.09 -11.52
CA LEU A 44 -12.76 0.94 -11.35
C LEU A 44 -14.02 0.25 -11.85
N LYS A 45 -13.97 -0.38 -13.03
CA LYS A 45 -15.10 -1.11 -13.59
C LYS A 45 -15.53 -2.27 -12.70
N ILE A 46 -14.58 -3.06 -12.20
CA ILE A 46 -14.84 -4.17 -11.28
C ILE A 46 -15.51 -3.65 -10.00
N ALA A 47 -15.00 -2.54 -9.44
CA ALA A 47 -15.59 -1.90 -8.26
C ALA A 47 -17.03 -1.45 -8.53
N GLN A 48 -17.31 -0.77 -9.64
CA GLN A 48 -18.65 -0.33 -10.01
C GLN A 48 -19.62 -1.50 -10.20
N ASP A 49 -19.18 -2.58 -10.84
CA ASP A 49 -19.97 -3.80 -11.01
C ASP A 49 -20.28 -4.45 -9.65
N ALA A 50 -19.30 -4.49 -8.74
CA ALA A 50 -19.49 -5.00 -7.38
C ALA A 50 -20.53 -4.17 -6.60
N LEU A 51 -20.51 -2.86 -6.72
CA LEU A 51 -21.48 -1.97 -6.11
C LEU A 51 -22.89 -2.20 -6.68
N ALA A 52 -23.00 -2.38 -7.98
CA ALA A 52 -24.27 -2.71 -8.63
C ALA A 52 -24.83 -4.06 -8.15
N GLN A 53 -23.98 -4.97 -7.70
CA GLN A 53 -24.35 -6.27 -7.12
C GLN A 53 -24.58 -6.22 -5.60
N GLY A 54 -24.52 -5.03 -4.98
CA GLY A 54 -24.86 -4.82 -3.59
C GLY A 54 -23.67 -4.78 -2.63
N CYS A 55 -22.43 -4.65 -3.11
CA CYS A 55 -21.31 -4.33 -2.23
C CYS A 55 -21.48 -2.92 -1.64
N GLU A 56 -21.14 -2.77 -0.38
CA GLU A 56 -21.35 -1.56 0.40
C GLU A 56 -20.01 -0.88 0.79
N LEU A 57 -18.89 -1.58 0.57
CA LEU A 57 -17.55 -1.10 0.88
C LEU A 57 -16.52 -1.75 -0.06
N ILE A 58 -15.51 -1.00 -0.43
CA ILE A 58 -14.39 -1.46 -1.25
C ILE A 58 -13.11 -1.39 -0.43
N ILE A 59 -12.26 -2.42 -0.52
CA ILE A 59 -10.89 -2.41 -0.02
C ILE A 59 -9.97 -2.41 -1.23
N ALA A 60 -9.07 -1.44 -1.32
CA ALA A 60 -8.15 -1.30 -2.45
C ALA A 60 -6.84 -0.60 -2.04
N ARG A 61 -5.88 -0.52 -2.95
CA ARG A 61 -4.56 0.05 -2.66
C ARG A 61 -4.16 1.10 -3.71
N GLY A 62 -3.41 2.11 -3.25
CA GLY A 62 -2.68 3.03 -4.11
C GLY A 62 -3.57 3.77 -5.10
N VAL A 63 -3.14 3.84 -6.36
CA VAL A 63 -3.85 4.56 -7.42
C VAL A 63 -5.23 4.00 -7.69
N GLN A 64 -5.41 2.69 -7.54
CA GLN A 64 -6.72 2.03 -7.71
C GLN A 64 -7.71 2.52 -6.65
N ALA A 65 -7.28 2.59 -5.39
CA ALA A 65 -8.09 3.11 -4.30
C ALA A 65 -8.50 4.56 -4.54
N THR A 66 -7.56 5.40 -4.97
CA THR A 66 -7.82 6.81 -5.28
C THR A 66 -8.85 6.95 -6.40
N LEU A 67 -8.68 6.20 -7.47
CA LEU A 67 -9.59 6.23 -8.62
C LEU A 67 -11.01 5.79 -8.24
N ILE A 68 -11.13 4.71 -7.49
CA ILE A 68 -12.43 4.19 -7.02
C ILE A 68 -13.09 5.22 -6.09
N LYS A 69 -12.33 5.83 -5.18
CA LYS A 69 -12.81 6.84 -4.25
C LYS A 69 -13.42 8.05 -4.95
N HIS A 70 -12.80 8.49 -6.05
CA HIS A 70 -13.27 9.65 -6.82
C HIS A 70 -14.52 9.36 -7.68
N HIS A 71 -14.81 8.10 -7.97
CA HIS A 71 -15.89 7.71 -8.88
C HIS A 71 -17.00 6.90 -8.21
N THR A 72 -16.99 6.78 -6.89
CA THR A 72 -18.01 6.08 -6.12
C THR A 72 -18.37 6.88 -4.86
N SER A 73 -19.53 6.58 -4.28
CA SER A 73 -20.00 7.21 -3.03
C SER A 73 -19.88 6.31 -1.81
N VAL A 74 -19.35 5.10 -1.97
CA VAL A 74 -19.20 4.14 -0.87
C VAL A 74 -17.87 4.35 -0.16
N PRO A 75 -17.74 3.90 1.10
CA PRO A 75 -16.47 3.89 1.79
C PRO A 75 -15.43 3.05 1.05
N VAL A 76 -14.22 3.60 0.91
CA VAL A 76 -13.06 2.89 0.39
C VAL A 76 -12.01 2.81 1.50
N VAL A 77 -11.69 1.59 1.91
CA VAL A 77 -10.61 1.32 2.88
C VAL A 77 -9.34 1.06 2.10
N GLU A 78 -8.31 1.83 2.42
CA GLU A 78 -7.02 1.75 1.74
C GLU A 78 -6.11 0.76 2.45
N ILE A 79 -5.47 -0.14 1.69
CA ILE A 79 -4.44 -1.03 2.18
C ILE A 79 -3.15 -0.22 2.30
N GLN A 80 -2.68 0.00 3.53
CA GLN A 80 -1.50 0.80 3.81
C GLN A 80 -0.42 -0.04 4.48
N LEU A 81 0.84 0.22 4.09
CA LEU A 81 1.99 -0.35 4.75
C LEU A 81 2.06 0.11 6.21
N THR A 82 2.39 -0.80 7.11
CA THR A 82 2.55 -0.52 8.52
C THR A 82 3.99 -0.12 8.84
N ALA A 83 4.18 0.52 10.00
CA ALA A 83 5.52 0.84 10.50
C ALA A 83 6.38 -0.42 10.69
N GLN A 84 5.79 -1.53 11.13
CA GLN A 84 6.49 -2.79 11.29
C GLN A 84 7.00 -3.36 9.96
N GLU A 85 6.18 -3.30 8.91
CA GLU A 85 6.58 -3.75 7.57
C GLU A 85 7.73 -2.89 7.02
N VAL A 86 7.63 -1.57 7.12
CA VAL A 86 8.68 -0.66 6.68
C VAL A 86 9.96 -0.84 7.52
N GLY A 87 9.81 -0.99 8.83
CA GLY A 87 10.95 -1.24 9.74
C GLY A 87 11.74 -2.48 9.37
N GLY A 88 11.08 -3.57 9.00
CA GLY A 88 11.73 -4.79 8.52
C GLY A 88 12.56 -4.55 7.27
N GLU A 89 12.06 -3.78 6.31
CA GLU A 89 12.80 -3.43 5.09
C GLU A 89 13.98 -2.50 5.38
N LEU A 90 13.82 -1.57 6.33
CA LEU A 90 14.93 -0.69 6.74
C LEU A 90 16.09 -1.49 7.32
N LEU A 91 15.82 -2.46 8.19
CA LEU A 91 16.86 -3.33 8.76
C LEU A 91 17.54 -4.17 7.68
N SER A 92 16.77 -4.74 6.77
CA SER A 92 17.30 -5.53 5.65
C SER A 92 18.21 -4.70 4.75
N MET A 93 17.82 -3.49 4.41
CA MET A 93 18.64 -2.59 3.59
C MET A 93 19.90 -2.12 4.35
N LYS A 94 19.78 -1.83 5.64
CA LYS A 94 20.94 -1.49 6.47
C LYS A 94 21.99 -2.59 6.46
N GLU A 95 21.57 -3.85 6.59
CA GLU A 95 22.46 -5.00 6.50
C GLU A 95 23.13 -5.09 5.12
N GLN A 96 22.35 -4.92 4.05
CA GLN A 96 22.86 -4.96 2.68
C GLN A 96 23.89 -3.87 2.43
N LEU A 97 23.67 -2.65 2.92
CA LEU A 97 24.59 -1.53 2.76
C LEU A 97 25.84 -1.64 3.64
N GLY A 98 25.76 -2.37 4.75
CA GLY A 98 26.87 -2.51 5.70
C GLY A 98 27.27 -1.20 6.39
N LEU A 99 26.34 -0.26 6.56
CA LEU A 99 26.54 1.05 7.16
C LEU A 99 25.91 1.12 8.55
N ASP A 100 26.50 1.91 9.44
CA ASP A 100 25.99 2.04 10.81
C ASP A 100 24.68 2.82 10.89
N CYS A 101 24.56 3.90 10.13
CA CYS A 101 23.36 4.72 10.07
C CYS A 101 23.09 5.19 8.62
N PRO A 102 22.62 4.29 7.74
CA PRO A 102 22.39 4.66 6.35
C PRO A 102 21.21 5.60 6.22
N LYS A 103 21.29 6.48 5.23
CA LYS A 103 20.19 7.34 4.80
C LYS A 103 19.41 6.62 3.72
N ILE A 104 18.16 6.32 4.00
CA ILE A 104 17.27 5.51 3.16
C ILE A 104 16.05 6.34 2.78
N GLY A 105 15.72 6.39 1.49
CA GLY A 105 14.53 7.04 0.97
C GLY A 105 13.39 6.03 0.79
N LEU A 106 12.23 6.32 1.37
CA LEU A 106 10.99 5.62 1.08
C LEU A 106 10.23 6.44 0.05
N VAL A 107 10.02 5.87 -1.12
CA VAL A 107 9.35 6.52 -2.25
C VAL A 107 8.06 5.79 -2.57
N ALA A 108 6.93 6.44 -2.36
CA ALA A 108 5.61 5.83 -2.51
C ALA A 108 4.52 6.86 -2.82
N LEU A 109 3.37 6.37 -3.24
CA LEU A 109 2.15 7.18 -3.27
C LEU A 109 1.73 7.50 -1.82
N SER A 110 1.23 8.71 -1.61
CA SER A 110 0.91 9.22 -0.26
C SER A 110 -0.12 8.38 0.49
N ASN A 111 -1.01 7.67 -0.21
CA ASN A 111 -2.03 6.80 0.40
C ASN A 111 -1.59 5.35 0.63
N MET A 112 -0.33 5.01 0.35
CA MET A 112 0.16 3.63 0.48
C MET A 112 0.87 3.33 1.80
N VAL A 113 1.15 4.35 2.60
CA VAL A 113 1.92 4.20 3.83
C VAL A 113 1.16 4.81 5.00
N GLY A 114 1.06 4.06 6.10
CA GLY A 114 0.47 4.54 7.33
C GLY A 114 1.43 5.44 8.13
N ASP A 115 1.22 5.56 9.43
CA ASP A 115 2.08 6.34 10.30
C ASP A 115 3.38 5.59 10.61
N ILE A 116 4.49 6.10 10.08
CA ILE A 116 5.85 5.59 10.28
C ILE A 116 6.76 6.62 10.95
N SER A 117 6.19 7.66 11.54
CA SER A 117 6.90 8.82 12.07
C SER A 117 7.98 8.50 13.11
N ARG A 118 7.83 7.39 13.83
CA ARG A 118 8.75 7.02 14.91
C ARG A 118 9.88 6.07 14.50
N LEU A 119 9.95 5.61 13.24
CA LEU A 119 10.96 4.65 12.83
C LEU A 119 12.39 5.18 12.97
N ASN A 120 12.61 6.48 12.75
CA ASN A 120 13.92 7.11 12.97
C ASN A 120 14.38 7.09 14.44
N GLU A 121 13.44 7.00 15.39
CA GLU A 121 13.75 6.88 16.82
C GLU A 121 14.06 5.45 17.23
N LEU A 122 13.50 4.47 16.51
CA LEU A 122 13.57 3.05 16.87
C LEU A 122 14.73 2.32 16.19
N PHE A 123 15.16 2.77 15.01
CA PHE A 123 16.17 2.11 14.21
C PHE A 123 17.36 3.04 13.94
N PRO A 124 18.59 2.51 13.85
CA PRO A 124 19.77 3.30 13.52
C PRO A 124 19.85 3.56 12.00
N VAL A 125 18.86 4.27 11.48
CA VAL A 125 18.76 4.69 10.09
C VAL A 125 18.28 6.14 10.03
N GLU A 126 18.60 6.84 8.96
CA GLU A 126 17.99 8.12 8.64
C GLU A 126 16.96 7.87 7.52
N LEU A 127 15.69 7.71 7.90
CA LEU A 127 14.58 7.51 6.97
C LEU A 127 14.11 8.87 6.45
N ARG A 128 14.07 8.99 5.14
CA ARG A 128 13.46 10.11 4.42
C ARG A 128 12.25 9.64 3.63
N GLU A 129 11.15 10.35 3.75
CA GLU A 129 9.88 10.01 3.12
C GLU A 129 9.65 10.93 1.91
N TYR A 130 9.39 10.32 0.74
CA TYR A 130 9.12 11.02 -0.51
C TYR A 130 7.79 10.52 -1.05
N TYR A 131 6.72 11.25 -0.75
CA TYR A 131 5.38 10.89 -1.16
C TYR A 131 4.90 11.73 -2.32
N THR A 132 4.22 11.10 -3.26
CA THR A 132 3.57 11.76 -4.38
C THR A 132 2.13 11.27 -4.51
N ASP A 133 1.28 12.06 -5.18
CA ASP A 133 -0.09 11.65 -5.51
C ASP A 133 -0.20 11.11 -6.93
N ASP A 134 0.89 11.18 -7.70
CA ASP A 134 0.95 10.79 -9.11
C ASP A 134 2.09 9.80 -9.35
N ARG A 135 1.76 8.66 -9.96
CA ARG A 135 2.74 7.63 -10.33
C ARG A 135 3.84 8.14 -11.24
N ASP A 136 3.53 9.10 -12.13
CA ASP A 136 4.50 9.64 -13.09
C ASP A 136 5.60 10.47 -12.42
N THR A 137 5.39 10.92 -11.18
CA THR A 137 6.37 11.70 -10.43
C THR A 137 7.26 10.85 -9.49
N LEU A 138 7.03 9.54 -9.40
CA LEU A 138 7.83 8.65 -8.53
C LEU A 138 9.30 8.61 -8.91
N SER A 139 9.63 8.60 -10.20
CA SER A 139 11.02 8.63 -10.66
C SER A 139 11.73 9.92 -10.27
N SER A 140 11.06 11.06 -10.38
CA SER A 140 11.60 12.37 -9.94
C SER A 140 11.85 12.41 -8.43
N ALA A 141 11.00 11.74 -7.65
CA ALA A 141 11.19 11.62 -6.20
C ALA A 141 12.46 10.83 -5.87
N VAL A 142 12.80 9.81 -6.65
CA VAL A 142 14.08 9.07 -6.50
C VAL A 142 15.26 9.98 -6.82
N ASP A 143 15.18 10.79 -7.87
CA ASP A 143 16.22 11.77 -8.19
C ASP A 143 16.45 12.76 -7.03
N GLN A 144 15.37 13.22 -6.39
CA GLN A 144 15.45 14.07 -5.22
C GLN A 144 16.09 13.34 -4.03
N ALA A 145 15.73 12.09 -3.80
CA ALA A 145 16.32 11.28 -2.74
C ALA A 145 17.83 11.12 -2.92
N LEU A 146 18.30 10.89 -4.16
CA LEU A 146 19.72 10.84 -4.48
C LEU A 146 20.39 12.19 -4.18
N ALA A 147 19.80 13.29 -4.61
CA ALA A 147 20.31 14.64 -4.36
C ALA A 147 20.40 14.95 -2.86
N ASP A 148 19.48 14.43 -2.06
CA ASP A 148 19.47 14.56 -0.60
C ASP A 148 20.47 13.64 0.11
N GLY A 149 21.18 12.80 -0.64
CA GLY A 149 22.21 11.90 -0.11
C GLY A 149 21.71 10.52 0.34
N CYS A 150 20.51 10.11 -0.07
CA CYS A 150 20.03 8.75 0.21
C CYS A 150 20.93 7.71 -0.45
N GLN A 151 21.24 6.65 0.30
CA GLN A 151 22.14 5.57 -0.10
C GLN A 151 21.39 4.34 -0.59
N GLY A 152 20.10 4.27 -0.31
CA GLY A 152 19.19 3.23 -0.76
C GLY A 152 17.76 3.74 -0.87
N ILE A 153 16.97 3.03 -1.66
CA ILE A 153 15.56 3.35 -1.93
C ILE A 153 14.68 2.15 -1.60
N ILE A 154 13.60 2.40 -0.89
CA ILE A 154 12.50 1.45 -0.73
C ILE A 154 11.32 2.04 -1.52
N GLY A 155 10.78 1.29 -2.45
CA GLY A 155 9.69 1.80 -3.31
C GLY A 155 9.03 0.74 -4.16
N GLY A 156 8.09 1.16 -4.99
CA GLY A 156 7.44 0.31 -5.98
C GLY A 156 8.29 0.13 -7.24
N HIS A 157 7.70 -0.46 -8.27
CA HIS A 157 8.42 -0.82 -9.49
C HIS A 157 9.11 0.38 -10.17
N ALA A 158 8.40 1.49 -10.34
CA ALA A 158 8.94 2.67 -11.00
C ALA A 158 10.10 3.30 -10.21
N ALA A 159 9.97 3.39 -8.88
CA ALA A 159 11.02 3.91 -8.02
C ALA A 159 12.25 3.01 -7.99
N CYS A 160 12.07 1.70 -7.88
CA CYS A 160 13.17 0.74 -7.88
C CYS A 160 13.90 0.68 -9.22
N LYS A 161 13.18 0.77 -10.33
CA LYS A 161 13.78 0.88 -11.67
C LYS A 161 14.67 2.12 -11.78
N ARG A 162 14.18 3.27 -11.31
CA ARG A 162 14.97 4.51 -11.33
C ARG A 162 16.18 4.42 -10.40
N ALA A 163 16.03 3.85 -9.22
CA ALA A 163 17.14 3.62 -8.30
C ALA A 163 18.23 2.75 -8.95
N GLN A 164 17.84 1.69 -9.64
CA GLN A 164 18.76 0.82 -10.38
C GLN A 164 19.52 1.59 -11.46
N GLU A 165 18.85 2.42 -12.25
CA GLU A 165 19.46 3.27 -13.28
C GLU A 165 20.50 4.22 -12.68
N LEU A 166 20.29 4.70 -11.46
CA LEU A 166 21.18 5.62 -10.73
C LEU A 166 22.29 4.91 -9.93
N GLY A 167 22.31 3.58 -9.93
CA GLY A 167 23.28 2.79 -9.17
C GLY A 167 23.03 2.77 -7.65
N LEU A 168 21.82 3.10 -7.20
CA LEU A 168 21.42 3.01 -5.79
C LEU A 168 20.98 1.60 -5.43
N ALA A 169 21.24 1.17 -4.21
CA ALA A 169 20.59 -0.01 -3.63
C ALA A 169 19.08 0.22 -3.55
N TYR A 170 18.30 -0.84 -3.78
CA TYR A 170 16.85 -0.73 -3.75
C TYR A 170 16.19 -1.98 -3.22
N HIS A 171 15.07 -1.80 -2.52
CA HIS A 171 14.15 -2.85 -2.11
C HIS A 171 12.73 -2.48 -2.54
N PHE A 172 11.97 -3.49 -2.94
CA PHE A 172 10.55 -3.29 -3.20
C PHE A 172 9.78 -3.06 -1.91
N LEU A 173 8.68 -2.30 -2.00
CA LEU A 173 7.72 -2.19 -0.92
C LEU A 173 7.29 -3.60 -0.46
N PRO A 174 7.25 -3.87 0.85
CA PRO A 174 6.92 -5.19 1.34
C PRO A 174 5.48 -5.59 1.03
N ASP A 175 5.27 -6.87 0.74
CA ASP A 175 3.96 -7.50 0.61
C ASP A 175 3.81 -8.52 1.72
N SER A 176 3.00 -8.20 2.73
CA SER A 176 2.74 -9.10 3.85
C SER A 176 1.25 -9.16 4.17
N SER A 177 0.87 -10.15 4.96
CA SER A 177 -0.52 -10.28 5.44
C SER A 177 -0.89 -9.22 6.48
N GLU A 178 0.07 -8.50 7.04
CA GLU A 178 -0.15 -7.52 8.10
C GLU A 178 -0.99 -6.32 7.63
N SER A 179 -0.63 -5.69 6.52
CA SER A 179 -1.38 -4.57 5.95
C SER A 179 -2.79 -5.00 5.51
N LEU A 180 -2.94 -6.23 5.00
CA LEU A 180 -4.25 -6.80 4.64
C LEU A 180 -5.12 -7.03 5.88
N ARG A 181 -4.57 -7.63 6.96
CA ARG A 181 -5.30 -7.80 8.22
C ARG A 181 -5.74 -6.47 8.81
N ASN A 182 -4.86 -5.47 8.73
CA ASN A 182 -5.16 -4.13 9.23
C ASN A 182 -6.31 -3.48 8.42
N ALA A 183 -6.27 -3.60 7.10
CA ALA A 183 -7.36 -3.12 6.23
C ALA A 183 -8.69 -3.83 6.53
N MET A 184 -8.66 -5.14 6.74
CA MET A 184 -9.84 -5.93 7.13
C MET A 184 -10.41 -5.47 8.48
N ALA A 185 -9.57 -5.19 9.46
CA ALA A 185 -10.00 -4.68 10.76
C ALA A 185 -10.65 -3.30 10.64
N ILE A 186 -10.09 -2.41 9.83
CA ILE A 186 -10.67 -1.10 9.55
C ILE A 186 -12.02 -1.25 8.83
N ALA A 187 -12.10 -2.09 7.81
CA ALA A 187 -13.33 -2.36 7.09
C ALA A 187 -14.45 -2.86 8.01
N SER A 188 -14.14 -3.78 8.92
CA SER A 188 -15.09 -4.27 9.92
C SER A 188 -15.65 -3.14 10.80
N ARG A 189 -14.79 -2.21 11.25
CA ARG A 189 -15.24 -1.05 12.04
C ARG A 189 -16.13 -0.11 11.23
N VAL A 190 -15.80 0.12 9.96
CA VAL A 190 -16.61 0.95 9.07
C VAL A 190 -17.97 0.31 8.84
N CYS A 191 -18.02 -0.99 8.55
CA CYS A 191 -19.29 -1.73 8.40
C CYS A 191 -20.14 -1.65 9.66
N TYR A 192 -19.54 -1.80 10.83
CA TYR A 192 -20.26 -1.65 12.10
C TYR A 192 -20.85 -0.25 12.26
N ALA A 193 -20.08 0.79 11.92
CA ALA A 193 -20.56 2.17 11.98
C ALA A 193 -21.70 2.46 10.99
N MET A 194 -21.71 1.79 9.83
CA MET A 194 -22.78 1.89 8.84
C MET A 194 -24.08 1.25 9.35
N ASP A 195 -24.00 0.13 10.03
CA ASP A 195 -25.15 -0.58 10.58
C ASP A 195 -25.85 0.19 11.72
N LEU A 196 -25.15 1.18 12.32
CA LEU A 196 -25.69 2.01 13.41
C LEU A 196 -26.52 3.21 12.92
N LYS A 197 -26.55 3.49 11.62
CA LYS A 197 -27.29 4.59 11.02
C LYS A 197 -28.67 4.14 10.54
#